data_85aeb9e3bdad4efb635560e510da0511
#
_entry.id   85aeb9e3bdad4efb635560e510da0511
#
_cell.length_a   1.000
_cell.length_b   1.000
_cell.length_c   1.000
_cell.angle_alpha   90.00
_cell.angle_beta   90.00
_cell.angle_gamma   90.00
#
_symmetry.space_group_name_H-M   'P 1'
#
loop_
_entity.id
_entity.type
_entity.pdbx_description
1 polymer ?
#
loop_
_entity_poly.entity_id
_entity_poly.type
_entity_poly.pdbx_seq_one_letter_code
_entity_poly.pdbx_strand_id
1 'polypeptide(L)'
;VQVQGEEVFVKPGEGLAEEIDSLWGLYRSLISNMVKGVFTQFEKVLTFQGVGFRAAGKGSDLELHLGFTNPVTVKGPVGISFKVEKNKITVSGIDKELVGQVAAEIRKQRKPEPYQGSGIKYEKEIIIRKAGKKAAAAAA
;
A
#
# COMPACT_ATOMS: atom_id res chain seq x y z
N VAL A 1 -7.17 -25.42 -12.21
CA VAL A 1 -8.35 -24.62 -11.91
C VAL A 1 -9.50 -25.15 -12.77
N GLN A 2 -10.64 -25.44 -12.16
CA GLN A 2 -11.85 -25.89 -12.83
C GLN A 2 -12.98 -24.92 -12.49
N VAL A 3 -13.75 -24.51 -13.50
CA VAL A 3 -14.92 -23.66 -13.35
C VAL A 3 -16.17 -24.53 -13.55
N GLN A 4 -17.03 -24.58 -12.55
CA GLN A 4 -18.31 -25.31 -12.62
C GLN A 4 -19.44 -24.34 -12.27
N GLY A 5 -20.14 -23.83 -13.30
CA GLY A 5 -21.19 -22.83 -13.12
C GLY A 5 -20.63 -21.51 -12.55
N GLU A 6 -21.09 -21.14 -11.37
CA GLU A 6 -20.66 -19.92 -10.65
C GLU A 6 -19.51 -20.17 -9.67
N GLU A 7 -19.03 -21.39 -9.54
CA GLU A 7 -18.00 -21.76 -8.59
C GLU A 7 -16.66 -22.06 -9.28
N VAL A 8 -15.57 -21.62 -8.66
CA VAL A 8 -14.19 -21.85 -9.14
C VAL A 8 -13.48 -22.76 -8.14
N PHE A 9 -13.12 -23.95 -8.60
CA PHE A 9 -12.40 -24.94 -7.82
C PHE A 9 -10.92 -24.94 -8.18
N VAL A 10 -10.07 -24.84 -7.17
CA VAL A 10 -8.62 -25.02 -7.31
C VAL A 10 -8.28 -26.41 -6.78
N LYS A 11 -8.00 -27.35 -7.67
CA LYS A 11 -7.58 -28.71 -7.29
C LYS A 11 -6.06 -28.80 -7.34
N PRO A 12 -5.43 -29.54 -6.42
CA PRO A 12 -4.02 -29.87 -6.50
C PRO A 12 -3.75 -30.66 -7.78
N GLY A 13 -2.61 -30.41 -8.41
CA GLY A 13 -2.14 -31.18 -9.57
C GLY A 13 -1.32 -32.40 -9.12
N GLU A 14 -0.79 -33.14 -10.09
CA GLU A 14 0.17 -34.22 -9.85
C GLU A 14 1.57 -33.62 -9.64
N GLY A 15 2.22 -33.88 -8.50
CA GLY A 15 3.56 -33.40 -8.16
C GLY A 15 3.97 -33.83 -6.77
N LEU A 16 5.12 -33.32 -6.26
CA LEU A 16 5.59 -33.59 -4.90
C LEU A 16 4.62 -32.93 -3.88
N ALA A 17 4.12 -33.72 -2.93
CA ALA A 17 3.06 -33.34 -1.99
C ALA A 17 3.35 -32.03 -1.25
N GLU A 18 4.57 -31.80 -0.78
CA GLU A 18 4.96 -30.61 -0.03
C GLU A 18 4.93 -29.31 -0.84
N GLU A 19 5.32 -29.38 -2.14
CA GLU A 19 5.26 -28.24 -3.04
C GLU A 19 3.81 -27.92 -3.44
N ILE A 20 3.00 -28.95 -3.62
CA ILE A 20 1.59 -28.82 -4.00
C ILE A 20 0.80 -28.10 -2.92
N ASP A 21 0.98 -28.43 -1.64
CA ASP A 21 0.22 -27.85 -0.55
C ASP A 21 0.51 -26.34 -0.40
N SER A 22 1.76 -25.93 -0.53
CA SER A 22 2.15 -24.53 -0.47
C SER A 22 1.61 -23.71 -1.65
N LEU A 23 1.72 -24.24 -2.86
CA LEU A 23 1.26 -23.58 -4.08
C LEU A 23 -0.27 -23.55 -4.16
N TRP A 24 -0.95 -24.59 -3.71
CA TRP A 24 -2.41 -24.65 -3.74
C TRP A 24 -3.06 -23.50 -2.93
N GLY A 25 -2.58 -23.27 -1.70
CA GLY A 25 -3.03 -22.16 -0.89
C GLY A 25 -2.78 -20.79 -1.52
N LEU A 26 -1.61 -20.62 -2.16
CA LEU A 26 -1.26 -19.41 -2.88
C LEU A 26 -2.23 -19.14 -4.04
N TYR A 27 -2.40 -20.10 -4.95
CA TYR A 27 -3.28 -19.93 -6.11
C TYR A 27 -4.74 -19.71 -5.71
N ARG A 28 -5.23 -20.40 -4.68
CA ARG A 28 -6.56 -20.17 -4.15
C ARG A 28 -6.75 -18.73 -3.67
N SER A 29 -5.78 -18.18 -2.94
CA SER A 29 -5.86 -16.81 -2.43
C SER A 29 -5.73 -15.77 -3.54
N LEU A 30 -4.89 -16.01 -4.55
CA LEU A 30 -4.75 -15.13 -5.70
C LEU A 30 -6.05 -15.06 -6.51
N ILE A 31 -6.65 -16.20 -6.84
CA ILE A 31 -7.91 -16.25 -7.58
C ILE A 31 -9.03 -15.57 -6.78
N SER A 32 -9.12 -15.84 -5.47
CA SER A 32 -10.09 -15.16 -4.60
C SER A 32 -9.90 -13.63 -4.58
N ASN A 33 -8.65 -13.16 -4.60
CA ASN A 33 -8.37 -11.73 -4.68
C ASN A 33 -8.77 -11.15 -6.05
N MET A 34 -8.51 -11.85 -7.15
CA MET A 34 -8.93 -11.42 -8.50
C MET A 34 -10.44 -11.28 -8.59
N VAL A 35 -11.19 -12.28 -8.15
CA VAL A 35 -12.66 -12.25 -8.13
C VAL A 35 -13.16 -11.07 -7.29
N LYS A 36 -12.64 -10.89 -6.08
CA LYS A 36 -13.02 -9.77 -5.21
C LYS A 36 -12.68 -8.42 -5.83
N GLY A 37 -11.53 -8.29 -6.47
CA GLY A 37 -11.07 -7.05 -7.09
C GLY A 37 -11.95 -6.57 -8.25
N VAL A 38 -12.58 -7.49 -8.97
CA VAL A 38 -13.53 -7.16 -10.04
C VAL A 38 -14.83 -6.60 -9.47
N PHE A 39 -15.32 -7.15 -8.35
CA PHE A 39 -16.57 -6.68 -7.70
C PHE A 39 -16.35 -5.44 -6.83
N THR A 40 -15.28 -5.45 -6.04
CA THR A 40 -14.92 -4.38 -5.11
C THR A 40 -13.45 -4.03 -5.27
N GLN A 41 -13.16 -2.81 -5.72
CA GLN A 41 -11.78 -2.36 -5.83
C GLN A 41 -11.08 -2.40 -4.48
N PHE A 42 -9.80 -2.75 -4.51
CA PHE A 42 -8.96 -2.69 -3.32
C PHE A 42 -8.48 -1.27 -3.09
N GLU A 43 -8.48 -0.84 -1.82
CA GLU A 43 -8.03 0.48 -1.42
C GLU A 43 -6.95 0.39 -0.34
N LYS A 44 -5.95 1.26 -0.46
CA LYS A 44 -4.94 1.51 0.56
C LYS A 44 -4.87 3.01 0.83
N VAL A 45 -5.12 3.38 2.08
CA VAL A 45 -5.08 4.76 2.52
C VAL A 45 -3.75 5.05 3.19
N LEU A 46 -3.05 6.04 2.67
CA LEU A 46 -1.82 6.59 3.23
C LEU A 46 -2.12 7.98 3.81
N THR A 47 -1.51 8.29 4.93
CA THR A 47 -1.55 9.63 5.53
C THR A 47 -0.15 10.21 5.52
N PHE A 48 -0.04 11.48 5.17
CA PHE A 48 1.24 12.18 5.22
C PHE A 48 1.15 13.36 6.20
N GLN A 49 2.22 13.56 6.94
CA GLN A 49 2.33 14.63 7.92
C GLN A 49 3.72 15.25 7.86
N GLY A 50 3.78 16.57 7.77
CA GLY A 50 5.03 17.32 7.72
C GLY A 50 4.78 18.75 7.30
N VAL A 51 5.68 19.66 7.68
CA VAL A 51 5.61 21.07 7.29
C VAL A 51 5.88 21.19 5.79
N GLY A 52 4.97 21.83 5.06
CA GLY A 52 5.09 22.03 3.63
C GLY A 52 4.82 20.80 2.76
N PHE A 53 4.39 19.68 3.34
CA PHE A 53 4.04 18.50 2.57
C PHE A 53 2.73 18.73 1.81
N ARG A 54 2.75 18.41 0.52
CA ARG A 54 1.58 18.50 -0.38
C ARG A 54 1.58 17.31 -1.31
N ALA A 55 0.42 16.86 -1.70
CA ALA A 55 0.23 15.85 -2.73
C ALA A 55 -0.77 16.37 -3.74
N ALA A 56 -0.54 16.10 -5.00
CA ALA A 56 -1.45 16.45 -6.09
C ALA A 56 -1.56 15.27 -7.06
N GLY A 57 -2.79 14.90 -7.40
CA GLY A 57 -3.06 13.92 -8.45
C GLY A 57 -2.97 14.61 -9.82
N LYS A 58 -2.19 14.06 -10.73
CA LYS A 58 -2.01 14.57 -12.09
C LYS A 58 -2.40 13.47 -13.08
N GLY A 59 -3.70 13.31 -13.29
CA GLY A 59 -4.22 12.21 -14.12
C GLY A 59 -3.95 10.85 -13.48
N SER A 60 -3.14 10.02 -14.13
CA SER A 60 -2.69 8.71 -13.60
C SER A 60 -1.50 8.82 -12.66
N ASP A 61 -0.84 9.97 -12.57
CA ASP A 61 0.38 10.15 -11.80
C ASP A 61 0.11 10.89 -10.50
N LEU A 62 0.95 10.68 -9.52
CA LEU A 62 0.92 11.34 -8.21
C LEU A 62 2.17 12.19 -8.03
N GLU A 63 1.99 13.49 -7.87
CA GLU A 63 3.07 14.42 -7.56
C GLU A 63 3.10 14.70 -6.06
N LEU A 64 4.26 14.46 -5.44
CA LEU A 64 4.49 14.58 -4.02
C LEU A 64 5.53 15.66 -3.71
N HIS A 65 5.13 16.67 -2.95
CA HIS A 65 6.03 17.65 -2.36
C HIS A 65 6.28 17.24 -0.90
N LEU A 66 7.43 16.66 -0.62
CA LEU A 66 7.77 16.07 0.67
C LEU A 66 8.90 16.84 1.40
N GLY A 67 9.07 18.13 1.07
CA GLY A 67 10.16 18.94 1.61
C GLY A 67 11.53 18.66 0.98
N PHE A 68 11.56 18.01 -0.19
CA PHE A 68 12.73 17.93 -1.06
C PHE A 68 12.76 19.13 -2.01
N THR A 69 13.94 19.45 -2.55
CA THR A 69 14.11 20.53 -3.53
C THR A 69 13.26 20.30 -4.78
N ASN A 70 13.21 19.05 -5.25
CA ASN A 70 12.41 18.66 -6.41
C ASN A 70 11.18 17.86 -5.97
N PRO A 71 10.02 18.04 -6.61
CA PRO A 71 8.86 17.19 -6.39
C PRO A 71 9.14 15.76 -6.85
N VAL A 72 8.61 14.79 -6.13
CA VAL A 72 8.71 13.38 -6.48
C VAL A 72 7.45 12.98 -7.23
N THR A 73 7.59 12.51 -8.47
CA THR A 73 6.47 12.00 -9.26
C THR A 73 6.46 10.48 -9.19
N VAL A 74 5.37 9.92 -8.70
CA VAL A 74 5.11 8.47 -8.72
C VAL A 74 4.16 8.19 -9.86
N LYS A 75 4.61 7.39 -10.83
CA LYS A 75 3.78 6.98 -11.97
C LYS A 75 2.82 5.90 -11.55
N GLY A 76 1.54 6.09 -11.86
CA GLY A 76 0.53 5.07 -11.65
C GLY A 76 0.55 4.02 -12.77
N PRO A 77 0.76 2.72 -12.45
CA PRO A 77 0.58 1.67 -13.44
C PRO A 77 -0.88 1.59 -13.91
N VAL A 78 -1.10 0.95 -15.05
CA VAL A 78 -2.44 0.75 -15.59
C VAL A 78 -3.34 0.04 -14.59
N GLY A 79 -4.54 0.59 -14.36
CA GLY A 79 -5.52 0.02 -13.41
C GLY A 79 -5.41 0.55 -11.97
N ILE A 80 -4.52 1.50 -11.71
CA ILE A 80 -4.43 2.20 -10.41
C ILE A 80 -4.96 3.64 -10.56
N SER A 81 -5.73 4.07 -9.57
CA SER A 81 -6.19 5.45 -9.45
C SER A 81 -5.79 6.05 -8.10
N PHE A 82 -5.46 7.34 -8.12
CA PHE A 82 -5.07 8.11 -6.95
C PHE A 82 -6.14 9.13 -6.60
N LYS A 83 -6.57 9.14 -5.35
CA LYS A 83 -7.43 10.18 -4.81
C LYS A 83 -6.69 10.87 -3.67
N VAL A 84 -6.54 12.18 -3.78
CA VAL A 84 -5.85 12.99 -2.78
C VAL A 84 -6.85 13.85 -2.04
N GLU A 85 -6.90 13.72 -0.72
CA GLU A 85 -7.78 14.49 0.16
C GLU A 85 -6.96 15.07 1.31
N LYS A 86 -6.78 16.39 1.31
CA LYS A 86 -6.02 17.10 2.35
C LYS A 86 -4.67 16.41 2.66
N ASN A 87 -4.65 15.55 3.70
CA ASN A 87 -3.46 14.84 4.19
C ASN A 87 -3.52 13.33 3.93
N LYS A 88 -4.48 12.87 3.12
CA LYS A 88 -4.67 11.45 2.78
C LYS A 88 -4.48 11.22 1.30
N ILE A 89 -3.85 10.11 0.97
CA ILE A 89 -3.72 9.59 -0.38
C ILE A 89 -4.37 8.21 -0.38
N THR A 90 -5.44 8.07 -1.13
CA THR A 90 -6.08 6.78 -1.36
C THR A 90 -5.60 6.21 -2.68
N VAL A 91 -5.03 5.03 -2.64
CA VAL A 91 -4.61 4.25 -3.80
C VAL A 91 -5.65 3.17 -4.02
N SER A 92 -6.34 3.17 -5.14
CA SER A 92 -7.38 2.20 -5.47
C SER A 92 -7.11 1.50 -6.78
N GLY A 93 -7.51 0.23 -6.88
CA GLY A 93 -7.32 -0.58 -8.08
C GLY A 93 -7.96 -1.95 -7.96
N ILE A 94 -8.03 -2.65 -9.09
CA ILE A 94 -8.59 -4.01 -9.19
C ILE A 94 -7.61 -5.03 -8.60
N ASP A 95 -6.33 -4.86 -8.86
CA ASP A 95 -5.28 -5.77 -8.43
C ASP A 95 -4.74 -5.38 -7.05
N LYS A 96 -4.94 -6.27 -6.08
CA LYS A 96 -4.48 -6.10 -4.70
C LYS A 96 -2.96 -5.99 -4.60
N GLU A 97 -2.23 -6.73 -5.43
CA GLU A 97 -0.76 -6.74 -5.43
C GLU A 97 -0.23 -5.39 -5.91
N LEU A 98 -0.70 -4.90 -7.06
CA LEU A 98 -0.31 -3.59 -7.60
C LEU A 98 -0.67 -2.44 -6.66
N VAL A 99 -1.87 -2.45 -6.07
CA VAL A 99 -2.26 -1.46 -5.05
C VAL A 99 -1.32 -1.48 -3.85
N GLY A 100 -0.94 -2.68 -3.39
CA GLY A 100 0.00 -2.85 -2.29
C GLY A 100 1.41 -2.36 -2.63
N GLN A 101 1.91 -2.69 -3.82
CA GLN A 101 3.23 -2.30 -4.30
C GLN A 101 3.34 -0.78 -4.45
N VAL A 102 2.39 -0.16 -5.14
CA VAL A 102 2.36 1.30 -5.34
C VAL A 102 2.24 2.04 -4.00
N ALA A 103 1.40 1.57 -3.08
CA ALA A 103 1.30 2.16 -1.75
C ALA A 103 2.62 2.05 -0.96
N ALA A 104 3.32 0.92 -1.07
CA ALA A 104 4.63 0.74 -0.45
C ALA A 104 5.70 1.64 -1.08
N GLU A 105 5.66 1.84 -2.40
CA GLU A 105 6.56 2.74 -3.12
C GLU A 105 6.36 4.20 -2.69
N ILE A 106 5.11 4.67 -2.60
CA ILE A 106 4.79 6.00 -2.09
C ILE A 106 5.32 6.17 -0.65
N ARG A 107 5.09 5.19 0.22
CA ARG A 107 5.59 5.24 1.61
C ARG A 107 7.12 5.24 1.68
N LYS A 108 7.80 4.55 0.76
CA LYS A 108 9.27 4.47 0.68
C LYS A 108 9.90 5.84 0.38
N GLN A 109 9.21 6.74 -0.33
CA GLN A 109 9.74 8.07 -0.68
C GLN A 109 10.09 8.90 0.55
N ARG A 110 9.27 8.82 1.61
CA ARG A 110 9.61 9.44 2.89
C ARG A 110 8.98 8.66 4.05
N LYS A 111 9.76 7.73 4.59
CA LYS A 111 9.35 6.94 5.77
C LYS A 111 9.09 7.86 6.97
N PRO A 112 8.15 7.49 7.86
CA PRO A 112 7.87 8.29 9.05
C PRO A 112 9.07 8.33 10.00
N GLU A 113 9.38 9.52 10.48
CA GLU A 113 10.45 9.76 11.43
C GLU A 113 10.02 9.36 12.85
N PRO A 114 10.91 8.71 13.65
CA PRO A 114 10.55 8.23 14.98
C PRO A 114 10.41 9.34 16.03
N TYR A 115 10.90 10.56 15.80
CA TYR A 115 10.84 11.66 16.78
C TYR A 115 9.59 12.53 16.61
N GLN A 116 9.41 13.17 15.47
CA GLN A 116 8.26 14.03 15.19
C GLN A 116 7.11 13.28 14.51
N GLY A 117 7.39 12.15 13.89
CA GLY A 117 6.41 11.37 13.13
C GLY A 117 6.09 11.98 11.78
N SER A 118 6.94 12.89 11.28
CA SER A 118 6.81 13.43 9.92
C SER A 118 7.16 12.37 8.89
N GLY A 119 6.41 12.31 7.81
CA GLY A 119 6.57 11.32 6.74
C GLY A 119 5.24 10.75 6.27
N ILE A 120 5.31 9.70 5.47
CA ILE A 120 4.16 8.99 4.91
C ILE A 120 4.00 7.66 5.66
N LYS A 121 2.80 7.42 6.18
CA LYS A 121 2.44 6.19 6.88
C LYS A 121 1.12 5.63 6.38
N TYR A 122 0.86 4.36 6.60
CA TYR A 122 -0.48 3.81 6.42
C TYR A 122 -1.43 4.38 7.48
N GLU A 123 -2.71 4.49 7.17
CA GLU A 123 -3.72 5.07 8.08
C GLU A 123 -3.77 4.33 9.42
N LYS A 124 -3.64 3.01 9.41
CA LYS A 124 -3.66 2.16 10.61
C LYS A 124 -2.27 1.94 11.24
N GLU A 125 -1.21 2.54 10.69
CA GLU A 125 0.16 2.35 11.18
C GLU A 125 0.42 3.23 12.42
N ILE A 126 0.72 2.57 13.53
CA ILE A 126 1.11 3.24 14.77
C ILE A 126 2.64 3.39 14.77
N ILE A 127 3.10 4.63 14.86
CA ILE A 127 4.54 4.93 14.92
C ILE A 127 4.95 5.09 16.38
N ILE A 128 5.86 4.23 16.82
CA ILE A 128 6.46 4.34 18.14
C ILE A 128 7.42 5.52 18.12
N ARG A 129 7.06 6.60 18.84
CA ARG A 129 7.89 7.80 18.95
C ARG A 129 8.93 7.61 20.04
N LYS A 130 10.16 8.02 19.74
CA LYS A 130 11.25 8.07 20.72
C LYS A 130 11.24 9.42 21.43
N ALA A 131 11.58 9.42 22.72
CA ALA A 131 11.78 10.64 23.48
C ALA A 131 13.01 11.41 22.96
N GLY A 132 12.87 12.71 22.71
CA GLY A 132 14.00 13.57 22.35
C GLY A 132 14.92 13.83 23.54
N LYS A 133 16.10 14.40 23.28
CA LYS A 133 17.13 14.68 24.31
C LYS A 133 16.58 15.44 25.54
N LYS A 134 15.67 16.40 25.37
CA LYS A 134 15.07 17.16 26.47
C LYS A 134 14.20 16.31 27.40
N ALA A 135 13.46 15.33 26.86
CA ALA A 135 12.63 14.44 27.66
C ALA A 135 13.47 13.39 28.41
N ALA A 136 14.58 12.95 27.82
CA ALA A 136 15.53 12.03 28.48
C ALA A 136 16.28 12.71 29.64
N ALA A 137 16.61 14.00 29.53
CA ALA A 137 17.26 14.77 30.60
C ALA A 137 16.31 15.11 31.77
N ALA A 138 15.00 15.15 31.52
CA ALA A 138 14.00 15.39 32.57
C ALA A 138 13.60 14.12 33.38
N ALA A 139 13.95 12.94 32.85
CA ALA A 139 13.69 11.65 33.48
C ALA A 139 14.90 11.07 34.24
N ALA A 140 16.04 11.74 34.20
CA ALA A 140 17.24 11.45 34.96
C ALA A 140 17.37 12.43 36.16
#